data_1c3718514e11b5bce0636f4a8cd4b113
#
_entry.id   1c3718514e11b5bce0636f4a8cd4b113
#
_cell.length_a   1.000
_cell.length_b   1.000
_cell.length_c   1.000
_cell.angle_alpha   90.00
_cell.angle_beta   90.00
_cell.angle_gamma   90.00
#
_symmetry.space_group_name_H-M   'P 1'
#
loop_
_entity.id
_entity.type
_entity.pdbx_description
1 polymer ?
#
loop_
_entity_poly.entity_id
_entity_poly.type
_entity_poly.pdbx_seq_one_letter_code
_entity_poly.pdbx_strand_id
1 'polypeptide(L)'
;MKPTEYLKSVGIDIFLEGHNSYKLASTGYMDLTVETWQGGDDITFVSMCHYGEQNGDLMADSDILFKVEQEIITYREIQMAYTAYYSEDHAEIKDFMENTWVDNLIQQGHKVYEKDIEA
;
A
#
# COMPACT_ATOMS: atom_id res chain seq x y z
N MET A 1 7.18 -10.16 -5.84
CA MET A 1 7.19 -8.92 -6.66
C MET A 1 7.28 -7.71 -5.74
N LYS A 2 8.02 -6.71 -6.13
CA LYS A 2 8.10 -5.45 -5.38
C LYS A 2 6.78 -4.68 -5.46
N PRO A 3 6.40 -3.97 -4.39
CA PRO A 3 5.15 -3.19 -4.40
C PRO A 3 5.15 -2.08 -5.45
N THR A 4 6.30 -1.49 -5.76
CA THR A 4 6.41 -0.46 -6.81
C THR A 4 6.07 -1.03 -8.19
N GLU A 5 6.50 -2.25 -8.49
CA GLU A 5 6.17 -2.94 -9.73
C GLU A 5 4.67 -3.26 -9.80
N TYR A 6 4.10 -3.72 -8.68
CA TYR A 6 2.66 -4.00 -8.59
C TYR A 6 1.83 -2.73 -8.85
N LEU A 7 2.16 -1.63 -8.15
CA LEU A 7 1.42 -0.37 -8.30
C LEU A 7 1.46 0.14 -9.73
N LYS A 8 2.62 0.06 -10.38
CA LYS A 8 2.74 0.42 -11.78
C LYS A 8 1.86 -0.46 -12.67
N SER A 9 1.80 -1.76 -12.38
CA SER A 9 1.00 -2.71 -13.16
C SER A 9 -0.50 -2.43 -13.10
N VAL A 10 -0.99 -1.83 -12.02
CA VAL A 10 -2.42 -1.46 -11.88
C VAL A 10 -2.69 -0.01 -12.27
N GLY A 11 -1.70 0.69 -12.85
CA GLY A 11 -1.88 2.04 -13.39
C GLY A 11 -1.69 3.17 -12.42
N ILE A 12 -1.01 2.93 -11.30
CA ILE A 12 -0.70 3.98 -10.31
C ILE A 12 0.72 4.51 -10.53
N ASP A 13 0.81 5.82 -10.79
CA ASP A 13 2.09 6.51 -10.85
C ASP A 13 2.39 7.10 -9.47
N ILE A 14 3.28 6.46 -8.71
CA ILE A 14 3.62 6.88 -7.35
C ILE A 14 4.44 8.18 -7.32
N PHE A 15 4.99 8.60 -8.46
CA PHE A 15 5.84 9.79 -8.52
C PHE A 15 5.09 11.07 -8.91
N LEU A 16 3.77 11.00 -9.11
CA LEU A 16 2.94 12.19 -9.30
C LEU A 16 3.08 13.12 -8.10
N GLU A 17 3.25 14.42 -8.38
CA GLU A 17 3.34 15.43 -7.34
C GLU A 17 2.05 15.51 -6.51
N GLY A 18 2.17 16.03 -5.29
CA GLY A 18 1.06 16.21 -4.38
C GLY A 18 0.75 14.97 -3.57
N HIS A 19 -0.37 15.01 -2.86
CA HIS A 19 -0.88 13.90 -2.08
C HIS A 19 -2.00 13.25 -2.87
N ASN A 20 -1.78 12.03 -3.32
CA ASN A 20 -2.73 11.32 -4.17
C ASN A 20 -3.24 10.06 -3.49
N SER A 21 -4.50 9.72 -3.73
CA SER A 21 -5.14 8.56 -3.13
C SER A 21 -5.83 7.72 -4.21
N TYR A 22 -5.75 6.42 -4.07
CA TYR A 22 -6.35 5.46 -5.01
C TYR A 22 -7.06 4.38 -4.22
N LYS A 23 -8.24 3.98 -4.70
CA LYS A 23 -8.98 2.85 -4.14
C LYS A 23 -9.07 1.75 -5.16
N LEU A 24 -8.73 0.53 -4.73
CA LEU A 24 -8.77 -0.66 -5.56
C LEU A 24 -9.71 -1.67 -4.94
N ALA A 25 -10.48 -2.36 -5.78
CA ALA A 25 -11.44 -3.35 -5.32
C ALA A 25 -11.31 -4.65 -6.09
N SER A 26 -11.68 -5.74 -5.42
CA SER A 26 -11.86 -7.05 -6.02
C SER A 26 -13.03 -7.74 -5.31
N THR A 27 -13.92 -8.33 -6.10
CA THR A 27 -15.13 -8.99 -5.54
C THR A 27 -14.75 -10.07 -4.53
N GLY A 28 -15.30 -9.98 -3.33
CA GLY A 28 -15.08 -10.96 -2.27
C GLY A 28 -13.86 -10.68 -1.39
N TYR A 29 -13.12 -9.61 -1.66
CA TYR A 29 -11.93 -9.24 -0.89
C TYR A 29 -12.03 -7.81 -0.37
N MET A 30 -11.24 -7.49 0.66
CA MET A 30 -11.18 -6.13 1.21
C MET A 30 -10.63 -5.15 0.19
N ASP A 31 -11.18 -3.94 0.18
CA ASP A 31 -10.65 -2.86 -0.64
C ASP A 31 -9.23 -2.50 -0.19
N LEU A 32 -8.40 -2.12 -1.16
CA LEU A 32 -7.07 -1.61 -0.93
C LEU A 32 -7.07 -0.10 -1.15
N THR A 33 -6.58 0.65 -0.19
CA THR A 33 -6.34 2.08 -0.34
C THR A 33 -4.85 2.34 -0.45
N VAL A 34 -4.45 3.06 -1.49
CA VAL A 34 -3.05 3.46 -1.70
C VAL A 34 -2.98 4.97 -1.64
N GLU A 35 -2.09 5.48 -0.81
CA GLU A 35 -1.82 6.92 -0.73
C GLU A 35 -0.35 7.17 -1.05
N THR A 36 -0.09 8.21 -1.82
CA THR A 36 1.27 8.61 -2.19
C THR A 36 1.46 10.09 -1.91
N TRP A 37 2.64 10.46 -1.43
CA TRP A 37 3.00 11.86 -1.25
C TRP A 37 4.51 12.04 -1.34
N GLN A 38 4.91 13.26 -1.70
CA GLN A 38 6.32 13.59 -1.86
C GLN A 38 6.89 14.11 -0.54
N GLY A 39 8.03 13.55 -0.12
CA GLY A 39 8.71 13.92 1.11
C GLY A 39 9.85 14.93 0.94
N GLY A 40 9.96 15.55 -0.25
CA GLY A 40 11.08 16.43 -0.61
C GLY A 40 12.29 15.63 -1.10
N ASP A 41 13.23 16.30 -1.79
CA ASP A 41 14.51 15.73 -2.24
C ASP A 41 14.40 14.35 -2.92
N ASP A 42 13.44 14.20 -3.85
CA ASP A 42 13.22 12.95 -4.60
C ASP A 42 12.82 11.76 -3.74
N ILE A 43 12.22 12.00 -2.59
CA ILE A 43 11.68 10.94 -1.72
C ILE A 43 10.17 10.87 -1.91
N THR A 44 9.67 9.68 -2.23
CA THR A 44 8.24 9.39 -2.32
C THR A 44 7.82 8.47 -1.19
N PHE A 45 6.78 8.83 -0.46
CA PHE A 45 6.16 7.95 0.53
C PHE A 45 4.94 7.27 -0.06
N VAL A 46 4.75 6.00 0.29
CA VAL A 46 3.61 5.19 -0.14
C VAL A 46 3.03 4.48 1.06
N SER A 47 1.72 4.60 1.22
CA SER A 47 0.95 3.85 2.21
C SER A 47 0.00 2.91 1.46
N MET A 48 -0.03 1.65 1.85
CA MET A 48 -0.94 0.65 1.30
C MET A 48 -1.72 0.03 2.46
N CYS A 49 -3.04 0.11 2.41
CA CYS A 49 -3.89 -0.31 3.51
C CYS A 49 -5.11 -1.09 3.04
N HIS A 50 -5.34 -2.26 3.64
CA HIS A 50 -6.58 -3.02 3.50
C HIS A 50 -7.55 -2.59 4.60
N TYR A 51 -8.73 -2.12 4.20
CA TYR A 51 -9.80 -1.79 5.14
C TYR A 51 -10.89 -2.86 5.10
N GLY A 52 -11.35 -3.26 6.28
CA GLY A 52 -12.49 -4.14 6.46
C GLY A 52 -13.43 -3.60 7.52
N GLU A 53 -14.64 -4.15 7.60
CA GLU A 53 -15.60 -3.77 8.62
C GLU A 53 -15.60 -4.79 9.76
N GLN A 54 -15.64 -4.27 10.99
CA GLN A 54 -15.82 -5.09 12.19
C GLN A 54 -16.80 -4.37 13.12
N ASN A 55 -17.90 -5.04 13.44
CA ASN A 55 -18.96 -4.50 14.30
C ASN A 55 -19.50 -3.15 13.80
N GLY A 56 -19.54 -2.96 12.47
CA GLY A 56 -20.01 -1.73 11.85
C GLY A 56 -18.96 -0.64 11.71
N ASP A 57 -17.78 -0.83 12.27
CA ASP A 57 -16.67 0.13 12.16
C ASP A 57 -15.68 -0.30 11.08
N LEU A 58 -15.15 0.69 10.36
CA LEU A 58 -14.11 0.46 9.36
C LEU A 58 -12.77 0.31 10.07
N MET A 59 -12.10 -0.83 9.88
CA MET A 59 -10.83 -1.12 10.51
C MET A 59 -9.76 -1.47 9.47
N ALA A 60 -8.53 -0.99 9.68
CA ALA A 60 -7.39 -1.37 8.87
C ALA A 60 -6.95 -2.79 9.22
N ASP A 61 -6.94 -3.69 8.23
CA ASP A 61 -6.40 -5.05 8.41
C ASP A 61 -4.88 -5.04 8.34
N SER A 62 -4.34 -4.58 7.20
CA SER A 62 -2.90 -4.41 7.00
C SER A 62 -2.65 -3.00 6.51
N ASP A 63 -1.74 -2.29 7.18
CA ASP A 63 -1.34 -0.93 6.83
C ASP A 63 0.18 -0.90 6.77
N ILE A 64 0.73 -0.67 5.58
CA ILE A 64 2.17 -0.69 5.36
C ILE A 64 2.60 0.65 4.78
N LEU A 65 3.62 1.24 5.42
CA LEU A 65 4.26 2.47 4.96
C LEU A 65 5.68 2.17 4.49
N PHE A 66 6.01 2.63 3.27
CA PHE A 66 7.39 2.57 2.78
C PHE A 66 7.75 3.86 2.06
N LYS A 67 9.05 4.08 1.90
CA LYS A 67 9.56 5.19 1.09
C LYS A 67 10.36 4.67 -0.09
N VAL A 68 10.35 5.44 -1.18
CA VAL A 68 11.13 5.15 -2.39
C VAL A 68 12.06 6.33 -2.64
N GLU A 69 13.35 6.04 -2.74
CA GLU A 69 14.39 7.01 -3.03
C GLU A 69 15.38 6.40 -4.00
N GLN A 70 15.50 6.97 -5.20
CA GLN A 70 16.37 6.44 -6.26
C GLN A 70 16.12 4.95 -6.54
N GLU A 71 14.85 4.58 -6.67
CA GLU A 71 14.39 3.20 -6.92
C GLU A 71 14.62 2.23 -5.74
N ILE A 72 15.20 2.70 -4.64
CA ILE A 72 15.40 1.90 -3.44
C ILE A 72 14.19 2.04 -2.53
N ILE A 73 13.60 0.90 -2.16
CA ILE A 73 12.47 0.85 -1.24
C ILE A 73 12.99 0.63 0.18
N THR A 74 12.58 1.50 1.10
CA THR A 74 12.83 1.32 2.53
C THR A 74 11.48 1.17 3.24
N TYR A 75 11.21 -0.02 3.78
CA TYR A 75 9.99 -0.28 4.53
C TYR A 75 10.10 0.33 5.92
N ARG A 76 9.11 1.12 6.31
CA ARG A 76 9.14 1.90 7.55
C ARG A 76 8.32 1.26 8.66
N GLU A 77 7.11 0.82 8.36
CA GLU A 77 6.25 0.21 9.37
C GLU A 77 5.17 -0.66 8.74
N ILE A 78 4.73 -1.65 9.51
CA ILE A 78 3.54 -2.45 9.25
C ILE A 78 2.69 -2.49 10.51
N GLN A 79 1.38 -2.35 10.34
CA GLN A 79 0.41 -2.50 11.41
C GLN A 79 -0.73 -3.40 10.94
N MET A 80 -1.07 -4.41 11.75
CA MET A 80 -2.19 -5.31 11.48
C MET A 80 -3.16 -5.24 12.66
N ALA A 81 -4.29 -4.54 12.46
CA ALA A 81 -5.23 -4.23 13.54
C ALA A 81 -5.89 -5.47 14.15
N TYR A 82 -6.26 -6.45 13.31
CA TYR A 82 -6.96 -7.64 13.78
C TYR A 82 -6.09 -8.57 14.62
N THR A 83 -4.78 -8.56 14.39
CA THR A 83 -3.83 -9.43 15.12
C THR A 83 -3.00 -8.66 16.15
N ALA A 84 -3.22 -7.35 16.25
CA ALA A 84 -2.44 -6.44 17.11
C ALA A 84 -0.93 -6.54 16.84
N TYR A 85 -0.56 -6.79 15.58
CA TYR A 85 0.83 -6.90 15.15
C TYR A 85 1.35 -5.54 14.67
N TYR A 86 2.57 -5.21 15.08
CA TYR A 86 3.25 -3.99 14.64
C TYR A 86 4.75 -4.27 14.51
N SER A 87 5.37 -3.75 13.46
CA SER A 87 6.82 -3.84 13.28
C SER A 87 7.36 -2.61 12.54
N GLU A 88 8.57 -2.20 12.87
CA GLU A 88 9.34 -1.20 12.14
C GLU A 88 10.59 -1.82 11.49
N ASP A 89 10.72 -3.13 11.51
CA ASP A 89 11.87 -3.84 10.96
C ASP A 89 11.76 -3.95 9.44
N HIS A 90 12.64 -3.24 8.73
CA HIS A 90 12.66 -3.21 7.27
C HIS A 90 12.72 -4.62 6.65
N ALA A 91 13.62 -5.47 7.14
CA ALA A 91 13.83 -6.80 6.57
C ALA A 91 12.60 -7.69 6.74
N GLU A 92 11.96 -7.63 7.91
CA GLU A 92 10.75 -8.39 8.21
C GLU A 92 9.58 -7.93 7.34
N ILE A 93 9.38 -6.62 7.22
CA ILE A 93 8.31 -6.05 6.40
C ILE A 93 8.55 -6.36 4.93
N LYS A 94 9.79 -6.24 4.46
CA LYS A 94 10.17 -6.56 3.09
C LYS A 94 9.81 -7.99 2.74
N ASP A 95 10.15 -8.94 3.60
CA ASP A 95 9.86 -10.36 3.37
C ASP A 95 8.35 -10.59 3.23
N PHE A 96 7.56 -10.08 4.15
CA PHE A 96 6.11 -10.22 4.08
C PHE A 96 5.53 -9.55 2.83
N MET A 97 5.96 -8.32 2.54
CA MET A 97 5.43 -7.54 1.43
C MET A 97 5.73 -8.20 0.08
N GLU A 98 6.99 -8.52 -0.17
CA GLU A 98 7.44 -8.98 -1.48
C GLU A 98 7.18 -10.46 -1.74
N ASN A 99 7.10 -11.29 -0.69
CA ASN A 99 6.92 -12.73 -0.83
C ASN A 99 5.51 -13.23 -0.48
N THR A 100 4.67 -12.38 0.09
CA THR A 100 3.32 -12.79 0.51
C THR A 100 2.25 -11.82 0.04
N TRP A 101 2.27 -10.58 0.53
CA TRP A 101 1.13 -9.67 0.37
C TRP A 101 0.92 -9.22 -1.08
N VAL A 102 1.98 -8.80 -1.76
CA VAL A 102 1.87 -8.37 -3.17
C VAL A 102 1.39 -9.53 -4.04
N ASP A 103 1.90 -10.74 -3.82
CA ASP A 103 1.45 -11.92 -4.58
C ASP A 103 -0.04 -12.20 -4.33
N ASN A 104 -0.50 -12.03 -3.10
CA ASN A 104 -1.92 -12.17 -2.77
C ASN A 104 -2.77 -11.12 -3.47
N LEU A 105 -2.32 -9.87 -3.52
CA LEU A 105 -3.03 -8.80 -4.23
C LEU A 105 -3.17 -9.11 -5.72
N ILE A 106 -2.12 -9.65 -6.34
CA ILE A 106 -2.15 -10.05 -7.75
C ILE A 106 -3.18 -11.16 -7.97
N GLN A 107 -3.15 -12.19 -7.13
CA GLN A 107 -4.09 -13.31 -7.22
C GLN A 107 -5.54 -12.88 -7.01
N GLN A 108 -5.77 -11.93 -6.12
CA GLN A 108 -7.10 -11.40 -5.82
C GLN A 108 -7.63 -10.51 -6.95
N GLY A 109 -6.75 -9.95 -7.78
CA GLY A 109 -7.14 -9.19 -8.95
C GLY A 109 -7.73 -7.81 -8.68
N HIS A 110 -7.18 -7.08 -7.70
CA HIS A 110 -7.62 -5.73 -7.38
C HIS A 110 -7.47 -4.77 -8.56
N LYS A 111 -8.48 -3.91 -8.75
CA LYS A 111 -8.47 -2.90 -9.83
C LYS A 111 -8.83 -1.54 -9.26
N VAL A 112 -8.16 -0.50 -9.77
CA VAL A 112 -8.45 0.88 -9.38
C VAL A 112 -9.87 1.26 -9.83
N TYR A 113 -10.69 1.74 -8.91
CA TYR A 113 -12.04 2.22 -9.21
C TYR A 113 -12.26 3.68 -8.79
N GLU A 114 -11.40 4.24 -7.97
CA GLU A 114 -11.50 5.63 -7.55
C GLU A 114 -10.10 6.23 -7.41
N LYS A 115 -9.95 7.47 -7.90
CA LYS A 115 -8.71 8.23 -7.78
C LYS A 115 -9.04 9.60 -7.24
N ASP A 116 -8.22 10.07 -6.28
CA ASP A 116 -8.25 11.44 -5.79
C ASP A 116 -6.85 12.00 -5.98
N ILE A 117 -6.69 12.77 -7.05
CA ILE A 117 -5.40 13.30 -7.47
C ILE A 117 -5.36 14.79 -7.21
N GLU A 118 -4.45 15.19 -6.32
CA GLU A 118 -4.27 16.58 -5.89
C GLU A 118 -3.38 17.37 -6.86
N ALA A 119 -2.56 16.68 -7.63
CA ALA A 119 -1.60 17.29 -8.53
C ALA A 119 -2.25 18.08 -9.69
#